data_d9743158ab6ccb9bfc138854d6f5b135
#
_entry.id   d9743158ab6ccb9bfc138854d6f5b135
#
_cell.length_a   1.000
_cell.length_b   1.000
_cell.length_c   1.000
_cell.angle_alpha   90.00
_cell.angle_beta   90.00
_cell.angle_gamma   90.00
#
_symmetry.space_group_name_H-M   'P 1'
#
loop_
_entity.id
_entity.type
_entity.pdbx_description
1 polymer ?
#
loop_
_entity_poly.entity_id
_entity_poly.type
_entity_poly.pdbx_seq_one_letter_code
_entity_poly.pdbx_strand_id
1 'polypeptide(L)'
;MQLLKSSYRDPLPEAPGSAGVFPGGATNRTRTSKPAGGDFGSLRRFAAAAACASVLTGCAAGPAAPPTEPATAAGTPSTSTPETPPSPTPTPAAVRCRAKADSLTTEQQAGQLFMIGVNTSGLDSATRKAIASGSVGSVVLLGDNNAGAVQISGITSELGTMRSAGIPLLVAVDQEGGRVQRLKGPGFSDIPNAVEQGSLADGQLRSRAQAWGGELAAAGIHYDLAPVADVVPRNKQSSNAPIGKLNRNFGNNVTAVSRSVVEFTQGMQDAGIVTSLKHFPGLGEVTVNTDHGVARDGDTTADGESLEPFRKGIEAGADSVMISSAIFTRIDPDQEGVFSRKIVTDMLRGDLGFQGVAISDDLGEAAAVGNVKPGDRAVRFFAAGGDLLINADPSLMDEMLKATIAWAAENPGNADRLAESAGRVLALKESAGLLTCD
;
A
#
# COMPACT_ATOMS: atom_id res chain seq x y z
N MET A 1 4.10 18.45 -16.03
CA MET A 1 2.66 18.11 -15.94
C MET A 1 2.27 16.91 -16.82
N GLN A 2 3.03 15.79 -16.75
CA GLN A 2 2.76 14.59 -17.60
C GLN A 2 3.32 13.27 -17.05
N LEU A 3 3.99 13.21 -15.89
CA LEU A 3 4.72 12.02 -15.45
C LEU A 3 3.82 10.86 -14.98
N LEU A 4 2.77 11.12 -14.22
CA LEU A 4 1.80 10.09 -13.81
C LEU A 4 0.73 9.81 -14.88
N LYS A 5 0.33 10.81 -15.68
CA LYS A 5 -0.64 10.63 -16.77
C LYS A 5 -0.15 9.71 -17.88
N SER A 6 1.16 9.51 -18.02
CA SER A 6 1.76 8.58 -18.98
C SER A 6 1.73 7.12 -18.49
N SER A 7 1.67 6.92 -17.18
CA SER A 7 1.78 5.58 -16.57
C SER A 7 0.48 4.78 -16.53
N TYR A 8 -0.67 5.43 -16.69
CA TYR A 8 -2.02 4.84 -16.61
C TYR A 8 -2.90 5.29 -17.78
N ARG A 9 -2.45 5.06 -19.02
CA ARG A 9 -3.38 5.11 -20.14
C ARG A 9 -4.20 3.83 -20.13
N ASP A 10 -5.49 3.93 -19.77
CA ASP A 10 -6.46 2.93 -20.19
C ASP A 10 -6.35 2.76 -21.71
N PRO A 11 -6.21 1.54 -22.22
CA PRO A 11 -6.36 1.34 -23.66
C PRO A 11 -7.79 1.78 -24.02
N LEU A 12 -7.90 2.82 -24.85
CA LEU A 12 -9.18 3.19 -25.47
C LEU A 12 -9.78 1.93 -26.09
N PRO A 13 -11.08 1.66 -25.96
CA PRO A 13 -11.72 0.56 -26.64
C PRO A 13 -11.44 0.74 -28.14
N GLU A 14 -10.87 -0.29 -28.79
CA GLU A 14 -10.68 -0.31 -30.23
C GLU A 14 -12.02 0.00 -30.90
N ALA A 15 -12.05 1.06 -31.69
CA ALA A 15 -13.21 1.38 -32.51
C ALA A 15 -13.41 0.22 -33.52
N PRO A 16 -14.65 -0.24 -33.75
CA PRO A 16 -14.91 -1.29 -34.74
C PRO A 16 -14.40 -0.84 -36.09
N GLY A 17 -13.49 -1.65 -36.66
CA GLY A 17 -12.79 -1.35 -37.88
C GLY A 17 -13.76 -1.00 -39.03
N SER A 18 -13.57 0.16 -39.61
CA SER A 18 -14.17 0.55 -40.87
C SER A 18 -13.61 -0.34 -41.98
N ALA A 19 -14.45 -1.25 -42.48
CA ALA A 19 -14.15 -2.06 -43.65
C ALA A 19 -13.99 -1.16 -44.87
N GLY A 20 -12.77 -1.07 -45.37
CA GLY A 20 -12.44 -0.45 -46.67
C GLY A 20 -13.05 -1.23 -47.80
N VAL A 21 -13.87 -0.54 -48.57
CA VAL A 21 -14.46 -1.01 -49.84
C VAL A 21 -13.39 -1.01 -50.92
N PHE A 22 -13.10 -2.17 -51.53
CA PHE A 22 -12.51 -2.27 -52.87
C PHE A 22 -13.48 -3.01 -53.81
N PRO A 23 -13.67 -2.53 -55.05
CA PRO A 23 -14.65 -3.09 -55.99
C PRO A 23 -14.05 -4.12 -56.95
N GLY A 24 -14.86 -5.11 -57.31
CA GLY A 24 -14.77 -5.73 -58.63
C GLY A 24 -14.47 -7.21 -58.68
N GLY A 25 -15.42 -8.02 -59.19
CA GLY A 25 -15.17 -9.33 -59.73
C GLY A 25 -16.26 -10.36 -59.47
N ALA A 26 -17.25 -10.43 -60.33
CA ALA A 26 -18.36 -11.39 -60.37
C ALA A 26 -17.89 -12.83 -60.62
N THR A 27 -18.54 -13.83 -59.98
CA THR A 27 -19.18 -14.98 -60.66
C THR A 27 -19.91 -15.89 -59.64
N ASN A 28 -21.13 -15.98 -59.82
CA ASN A 28 -22.20 -16.95 -59.78
C ASN A 28 -21.87 -18.41 -59.37
N ARG A 29 -22.58 -18.99 -58.40
CA ARG A 29 -23.47 -20.18 -58.51
C ARG A 29 -23.88 -20.75 -57.16
N THR A 30 -25.16 -20.52 -56.83
CA THR A 30 -26.24 -21.48 -56.51
C THR A 30 -25.90 -22.80 -55.78
N ARG A 31 -26.55 -23.05 -54.67
CA ARG A 31 -27.70 -23.94 -54.40
C ARG A 31 -27.67 -24.55 -52.99
N THR A 32 -28.71 -24.24 -52.24
CA THR A 32 -29.68 -25.15 -51.61
C THR A 32 -29.09 -26.25 -50.70
N SER A 33 -29.47 -26.42 -49.47
CA SER A 33 -30.78 -26.82 -48.93
C SER A 33 -30.68 -27.06 -47.40
N LYS A 34 -31.69 -26.67 -46.68
CA LYS A 34 -32.17 -27.18 -45.38
C LYS A 34 -32.98 -28.47 -45.67
N PRO A 35 -33.48 -29.33 -44.74
CA PRO A 35 -33.58 -29.22 -43.27
C PRO A 35 -33.55 -30.60 -42.52
N ALA A 36 -34.08 -30.56 -41.28
CA ALA A 36 -34.61 -31.64 -40.42
C ALA A 36 -33.59 -32.21 -39.43
N GLY A 37 -33.80 -32.29 -38.14
CA GLY A 37 -35.04 -32.53 -37.36
C GLY A 37 -34.80 -33.80 -36.54
N GLY A 38 -34.99 -33.80 -35.25
CA GLY A 38 -34.90 -35.01 -34.49
C GLY A 38 -34.85 -34.76 -32.98
N ASP A 39 -36.00 -34.80 -32.46
CA ASP A 39 -36.47 -34.76 -31.08
C ASP A 39 -36.22 -36.07 -30.32
N PHE A 40 -36.61 -36.09 -29.04
CA PHE A 40 -36.76 -37.22 -28.07
C PHE A 40 -35.53 -37.41 -27.18
N GLY A 41 -35.62 -37.42 -25.86
CA GLY A 41 -36.77 -37.48 -24.96
C GLY A 41 -36.32 -38.00 -23.60
N SER A 42 -36.90 -37.43 -22.60
CA SER A 42 -37.42 -37.98 -21.34
C SER A 42 -36.53 -38.60 -20.27
N LEU A 43 -36.66 -38.00 -19.10
CA LEU A 43 -37.06 -38.55 -17.81
C LEU A 43 -36.30 -39.75 -17.22
N ARG A 44 -35.74 -39.56 -16.03
CA ARG A 44 -36.23 -40.29 -14.84
C ARG A 44 -35.70 -39.67 -13.54
N ARG A 45 -36.67 -39.30 -12.70
CA ARG A 45 -36.59 -39.10 -11.25
C ARG A 45 -36.28 -40.43 -10.56
N PHE A 46 -35.52 -40.42 -9.45
CA PHE A 46 -35.80 -41.26 -8.31
C PHE A 46 -35.49 -40.51 -7.01
N ALA A 47 -36.52 -40.39 -6.19
CA ALA A 47 -36.49 -40.03 -4.79
C ALA A 47 -36.65 -41.31 -3.96
N ALA A 48 -36.00 -41.38 -2.81
CA ALA A 48 -36.37 -42.15 -1.62
C ALA A 48 -35.44 -41.66 -0.50
N ALA A 49 -35.79 -41.07 0.53
CA ALA A 49 -36.77 -41.16 1.62
C ALA A 49 -36.53 -42.34 2.59
N ALA A 50 -36.56 -41.92 3.87
CA ALA A 50 -36.83 -42.68 5.10
C ALA A 50 -35.59 -43.29 5.81
N ALA A 51 -35.51 -43.30 7.12
CA ALA A 51 -36.19 -42.75 8.28
C ALA A 51 -35.58 -43.39 9.54
N CYS A 52 -35.67 -42.68 10.65
CA CYS A 52 -35.84 -43.13 12.04
C CYS A 52 -34.90 -44.17 12.68
N ALA A 53 -34.31 -43.80 13.80
CA ALA A 53 -34.85 -44.31 15.07
C ALA A 53 -34.14 -43.70 16.28
N SER A 54 -34.96 -43.21 17.17
CA SER A 54 -34.73 -42.79 18.55
C SER A 54 -34.43 -43.97 19.45
N VAL A 55 -33.60 -43.82 20.47
CA VAL A 55 -33.82 -44.53 21.77
C VAL A 55 -33.38 -43.61 22.90
N LEU A 56 -34.33 -43.40 23.80
CA LEU A 56 -34.30 -42.80 25.11
C LEU A 56 -33.73 -43.75 26.16
N THR A 57 -33.39 -43.16 27.28
CA THR A 57 -33.36 -43.64 28.69
C THR A 57 -31.98 -43.48 29.30
N GLY A 58 -31.81 -42.97 30.49
CA GLY A 58 -32.71 -42.76 31.59
C GLY A 58 -32.03 -41.98 32.75
N CYS A 59 -32.86 -41.52 33.61
CA CYS A 59 -32.64 -40.76 34.83
C CYS A 59 -31.75 -41.42 35.89
N ALA A 60 -31.09 -40.60 36.70
CA ALA A 60 -31.15 -40.78 38.18
C ALA A 60 -30.81 -39.48 38.91
N ALA A 61 -31.66 -39.14 39.86
CA ALA A 61 -31.70 -37.94 40.64
C ALA A 61 -30.91 -38.04 41.96
N GLY A 62 -30.39 -36.97 42.42
CA GLY A 62 -30.37 -36.25 43.65
C GLY A 62 -29.79 -36.90 44.93
N PRO A 63 -29.73 -36.29 46.13
CA PRO A 63 -30.19 -34.95 46.49
C PRO A 63 -29.26 -34.12 47.41
N ALA A 64 -29.67 -32.88 47.60
CA ALA A 64 -29.73 -32.09 48.84
C ALA A 64 -28.50 -31.32 49.39
N ALA A 65 -28.74 -30.02 49.45
CA ALA A 65 -28.11 -29.00 50.30
C ALA A 65 -28.57 -29.12 51.77
N PRO A 66 -28.34 -28.17 52.67
CA PRO A 66 -27.65 -26.89 52.79
C PRO A 66 -26.95 -26.72 54.17
N PRO A 67 -26.85 -25.58 54.87
CA PRO A 67 -26.55 -24.19 54.58
C PRO A 67 -25.43 -23.62 55.48
N THR A 68 -24.97 -22.44 55.23
CA THR A 68 -24.90 -21.33 56.22
C THR A 68 -24.18 -20.10 55.65
N GLU A 69 -24.89 -18.99 55.62
CA GLU A 69 -24.34 -17.63 55.73
C GLU A 69 -23.89 -17.35 57.17
N PRO A 70 -23.04 -16.34 57.46
CA PRO A 70 -23.47 -14.94 57.32
C PRO A 70 -22.36 -13.90 56.99
N ALA A 71 -22.89 -12.78 56.56
CA ALA A 71 -22.55 -11.41 56.90
C ALA A 71 -21.44 -10.64 56.19
N THR A 72 -21.91 -9.70 55.35
CA THR A 72 -21.62 -8.26 55.30
C THR A 72 -20.16 -7.77 55.35
N ALA A 73 -19.71 -7.23 54.19
CA ALA A 73 -19.01 -5.95 54.20
C ALA A 73 -19.29 -5.22 52.88
N ALA A 74 -19.91 -4.05 52.97
CA ALA A 74 -20.15 -3.12 51.92
C ALA A 74 -18.81 -2.61 51.37
N GLY A 75 -18.48 -3.01 50.14
CA GLY A 75 -17.35 -2.46 49.37
C GLY A 75 -17.88 -1.39 48.41
N THR A 76 -17.45 -0.16 48.62
CA THR A 76 -17.62 0.99 47.73
C THR A 76 -17.30 0.65 46.28
N PRO A 77 -18.08 1.15 45.28
CA PRO A 77 -17.74 0.95 43.88
C PRO A 77 -16.47 1.74 43.56
N SER A 78 -15.37 1.04 43.31
CA SER A 78 -14.19 1.60 42.66
C SER A 78 -14.57 1.94 41.24
N THR A 79 -14.64 3.21 40.94
CA THR A 79 -14.68 3.75 39.57
C THR A 79 -13.34 3.40 38.94
N SER A 80 -13.31 2.33 38.13
CA SER A 80 -12.18 2.06 37.26
C SER A 80 -12.18 3.11 36.14
N THR A 81 -11.24 4.04 36.22
CA THR A 81 -10.84 4.91 35.12
C THR A 81 -10.45 4.01 33.97
N PRO A 82 -10.91 4.27 32.72
CA PRO A 82 -10.44 3.51 31.57
C PRO A 82 -8.93 3.67 31.46
N GLU A 83 -8.20 2.59 31.61
CA GLU A 83 -6.76 2.54 31.41
C GLU A 83 -6.51 2.78 29.93
N THR A 84 -5.86 3.90 29.59
CA THR A 84 -5.40 4.19 28.24
C THR A 84 -4.47 3.04 27.82
N PRO A 85 -4.67 2.41 26.65
CA PRO A 85 -3.77 1.36 26.18
C PRO A 85 -2.33 1.87 26.22
N PRO A 86 -1.34 1.07 26.66
CA PRO A 86 0.04 1.48 26.71
C PRO A 86 0.50 1.85 25.29
N SER A 87 1.07 3.04 25.13
CA SER A 87 1.73 3.44 23.89
C SER A 87 2.77 2.38 23.52
N PRO A 88 2.78 1.90 22.27
CA PRO A 88 3.73 0.87 21.87
C PRO A 88 5.16 1.36 22.09
N THR A 89 5.98 0.51 22.69
CA THR A 89 7.39 0.80 22.97
C THR A 89 8.14 0.98 21.65
N PRO A 90 8.87 2.10 21.42
CA PRO A 90 9.65 2.30 20.20
C PRO A 90 10.64 1.16 19.99
N THR A 91 10.84 0.75 18.73
CA THR A 91 11.88 -0.22 18.39
C THR A 91 13.25 0.34 18.76
N PRO A 92 14.24 -0.49 19.14
CA PRO A 92 15.60 -0.01 19.44
C PRO A 92 16.20 0.87 18.32
N ALA A 93 15.95 0.54 17.04
CA ALA A 93 16.40 1.34 15.90
C ALA A 93 15.73 2.73 15.87
N ALA A 94 14.43 2.81 16.06
CA ALA A 94 13.72 4.10 16.09
C ALA A 94 14.23 5.01 17.23
N VAL A 95 14.58 4.45 18.39
CA VAL A 95 15.16 5.21 19.50
C VAL A 95 16.55 5.76 19.15
N ARG A 96 17.43 4.94 18.58
CA ARG A 96 18.78 5.39 18.15
C ARG A 96 18.67 6.45 17.06
N CYS A 97 17.86 6.21 16.03
CA CYS A 97 17.69 7.12 14.93
C CYS A 97 16.97 8.42 15.32
N ARG A 98 16.18 8.42 16.42
CA ARG A 98 15.63 9.64 16.98
C ARG A 98 16.72 10.58 17.49
N ALA A 99 17.73 10.08 18.22
CA ALA A 99 18.86 10.89 18.66
C ALA A 99 19.62 11.53 17.49
N LYS A 100 19.78 10.77 16.37
CA LYS A 100 20.36 11.31 15.14
C LYS A 100 19.47 12.38 14.51
N ALA A 101 18.16 12.19 14.46
CA ALA A 101 17.20 13.19 13.98
C ALA A 101 17.25 14.47 14.82
N ASP A 102 17.35 14.36 16.14
CA ASP A 102 17.43 15.50 17.04
C ASP A 102 18.72 16.35 16.85
N SER A 103 19.76 15.78 16.21
CA SER A 103 20.96 16.53 15.84
C SER A 103 20.81 17.36 14.56
N LEU A 104 19.74 17.18 13.81
CA LEU A 104 19.42 17.91 12.58
C LEU A 104 18.67 19.20 12.90
N THR A 105 18.83 20.23 12.05
CA THR A 105 17.95 21.42 12.13
C THR A 105 16.52 21.06 11.73
N THR A 106 15.55 21.90 12.09
CA THR A 106 14.14 21.73 11.71
C THR A 106 13.96 21.59 10.19
N GLU A 107 14.68 22.38 9.40
CA GLU A 107 14.67 22.31 7.93
C GLU A 107 15.22 20.97 7.43
N GLN A 108 16.30 20.48 8.05
CA GLN A 108 16.89 19.20 7.70
C GLN A 108 16.00 18.03 8.07
N GLN A 109 15.37 18.09 9.25
CA GLN A 109 14.36 17.11 9.66
C GLN A 109 13.18 17.09 8.68
N ALA A 110 12.62 18.28 8.36
CA ALA A 110 11.52 18.42 7.42
C ALA A 110 11.88 17.83 6.03
N GLY A 111 13.08 18.12 5.53
CA GLY A 111 13.56 17.59 4.25
C GLY A 111 13.61 16.05 4.22
N GLN A 112 13.94 15.38 5.33
CA GLN A 112 13.94 13.91 5.39
C GLN A 112 12.54 13.30 5.21
N LEU A 113 11.47 14.06 5.47
CA LEU A 113 10.09 13.60 5.40
C LEU A 113 9.49 13.66 3.99
N PHE A 114 10.26 14.02 2.98
CA PHE A 114 9.78 14.11 1.60
C PHE A 114 10.48 13.12 0.67
N MET A 115 9.65 12.46 -0.15
CA MET A 115 10.05 11.63 -1.28
C MET A 115 9.53 12.28 -2.56
N ILE A 116 10.43 12.73 -3.44
CA ILE A 116 10.01 13.37 -4.70
C ILE A 116 10.13 12.44 -5.90
N GLY A 117 9.28 12.70 -6.90
CA GLY A 117 9.30 11.98 -8.18
C GLY A 117 10.54 12.31 -9.01
N VAL A 118 11.18 11.26 -9.54
CA VAL A 118 12.30 11.34 -10.49
C VAL A 118 11.96 10.48 -11.71
N ASN A 119 12.13 11.02 -12.91
CA ASN A 119 11.85 10.26 -14.12
C ASN A 119 12.86 9.13 -14.33
N THR A 120 12.39 7.92 -14.69
CA THR A 120 13.23 6.77 -15.02
C THR A 120 14.11 6.97 -16.27
N SER A 121 13.89 8.04 -17.04
CA SER A 121 14.75 8.43 -18.16
C SER A 121 15.98 9.28 -17.76
N GLY A 122 16.03 9.74 -16.50
CA GLY A 122 17.12 10.54 -15.94
C GLY A 122 16.66 11.80 -15.20
N LEU A 123 17.59 12.46 -14.53
CA LEU A 123 17.32 13.68 -13.78
C LEU A 123 17.37 14.89 -14.71
N ASP A 124 16.33 15.71 -14.70
CA ASP A 124 16.37 17.02 -15.30
C ASP A 124 16.94 18.09 -14.33
N SER A 125 17.14 19.31 -14.83
CA SER A 125 17.69 20.40 -14.02
C SER A 125 16.75 20.87 -12.89
N ALA A 126 15.44 20.77 -13.09
CA ALA A 126 14.45 21.15 -12.08
C ALA A 126 14.45 20.17 -10.92
N THR A 127 14.47 18.85 -11.22
CA THR A 127 14.58 17.79 -10.23
C THR A 127 15.88 17.89 -9.43
N ARG A 128 17.04 18.10 -10.09
CA ARG A 128 18.32 18.33 -9.38
C ARG A 128 18.23 19.53 -8.44
N LYS A 129 17.64 20.63 -8.89
CA LYS A 129 17.46 21.83 -8.07
C LYS A 129 16.54 21.55 -6.87
N ALA A 130 15.42 20.86 -7.08
CA ALA A 130 14.49 20.50 -6.00
C ALA A 130 15.17 19.63 -4.93
N ILE A 131 15.95 18.63 -5.33
CA ILE A 131 16.75 17.81 -4.39
C ILE A 131 17.73 18.68 -3.61
N ALA A 132 18.50 19.53 -4.31
CA ALA A 132 19.54 20.34 -3.68
C ALA A 132 18.97 21.43 -2.76
N SER A 133 17.87 22.09 -3.15
CA SER A 133 17.28 23.21 -2.39
C SER A 133 16.34 22.77 -1.27
N GLY A 134 15.68 21.61 -1.42
CA GLY A 134 14.68 21.12 -0.47
C GLY A 134 15.24 20.23 0.63
N SER A 135 16.55 19.95 0.61
CA SER A 135 17.14 18.96 1.53
C SER A 135 16.37 17.63 1.55
N VAL A 136 15.83 17.22 0.39
CA VAL A 136 14.98 16.04 0.21
C VAL A 136 15.69 14.77 0.64
N GLY A 137 15.02 13.95 1.45
CA GLY A 137 15.59 12.71 1.99
C GLY A 137 15.43 11.49 1.09
N SER A 138 14.42 11.47 0.21
CA SER A 138 14.05 10.29 -0.58
C SER A 138 13.58 10.66 -1.98
N VAL A 139 13.70 9.70 -2.91
CA VAL A 139 13.18 9.84 -4.29
C VAL A 139 12.45 8.58 -4.69
N VAL A 140 11.44 8.69 -5.55
CA VAL A 140 10.76 7.59 -6.20
C VAL A 140 10.94 7.69 -7.72
N LEU A 141 11.35 6.59 -8.34
CA LEU A 141 11.49 6.50 -9.79
C LEU A 141 10.12 6.33 -10.44
N LEU A 142 9.74 7.30 -11.29
CA LEU A 142 8.45 7.35 -11.97
C LEU A 142 8.59 7.17 -13.48
N GLY A 143 7.56 6.61 -14.10
CA GLY A 143 7.55 6.27 -15.52
C GLY A 143 8.13 4.88 -15.79
N ASP A 144 7.72 4.28 -16.91
CA ASP A 144 8.18 2.95 -17.33
C ASP A 144 9.51 3.05 -18.06
N ASN A 145 10.46 2.16 -17.75
CA ASN A 145 11.76 2.08 -18.41
C ASN A 145 12.06 0.64 -18.85
N ASN A 146 12.32 0.47 -20.13
CA ASN A 146 12.62 -0.82 -20.75
C ASN A 146 14.12 -0.97 -21.15
N ALA A 147 14.97 0.00 -20.79
CA ALA A 147 16.37 0.00 -21.19
C ALA A 147 17.27 -0.89 -20.30
N GLY A 148 16.73 -1.38 -19.19
CA GLY A 148 17.41 -2.33 -18.32
C GLY A 148 18.25 -1.72 -17.21
N ALA A 149 18.86 -2.60 -16.41
CA ALA A 149 19.51 -2.26 -15.15
C ALA A 149 20.72 -1.32 -15.32
N VAL A 150 21.44 -1.39 -16.44
CA VAL A 150 22.62 -0.52 -16.69
C VAL A 150 22.22 0.96 -16.73
N GLN A 151 21.09 1.30 -17.40
CA GLN A 151 20.64 2.69 -17.44
C GLN A 151 20.16 3.14 -16.06
N ILE A 152 19.41 2.30 -15.36
CA ILE A 152 18.91 2.62 -14.01
C ILE A 152 20.09 2.80 -13.03
N SER A 153 21.11 1.94 -13.09
CA SER A 153 22.31 2.07 -12.27
C SER A 153 23.08 3.39 -12.55
N GLY A 154 23.01 3.92 -13.76
CA GLY A 154 23.54 5.24 -14.07
C GLY A 154 22.79 6.36 -13.31
N ILE A 155 21.45 6.29 -13.28
CA ILE A 155 20.60 7.26 -12.57
C ILE A 155 20.79 7.15 -11.06
N THR A 156 20.77 5.93 -10.51
CA THR A 156 20.93 5.70 -9.07
C THR A 156 22.33 6.04 -8.58
N SER A 157 23.35 5.84 -9.41
CA SER A 157 24.72 6.28 -9.12
C SER A 157 24.82 7.81 -9.03
N GLU A 158 24.14 8.55 -9.94
CA GLU A 158 24.08 10.00 -9.84
C GLU A 158 23.38 10.44 -8.55
N LEU A 159 22.21 9.85 -8.23
CA LEU A 159 21.47 10.10 -6.98
C LEU A 159 22.33 9.75 -5.76
N GLY A 160 23.11 8.69 -5.83
CA GLY A 160 24.04 8.23 -4.79
C GLY A 160 25.15 9.24 -4.45
N THR A 161 25.43 10.22 -5.33
CA THR A 161 26.37 11.33 -5.02
C THR A 161 25.70 12.46 -4.22
N MET A 162 24.37 12.52 -4.21
CA MET A 162 23.61 13.56 -3.54
C MET A 162 23.36 13.20 -2.07
N ARG A 163 23.41 14.20 -1.21
CA ARG A 163 23.22 14.04 0.23
C ARG A 163 22.28 15.13 0.75
N SER A 164 21.42 14.75 1.66
CA SER A 164 20.58 15.67 2.44
C SER A 164 21.14 15.71 3.87
N ALA A 165 21.71 16.83 4.29
CA ALA A 165 22.36 16.96 5.60
C ALA A 165 23.45 15.88 5.86
N GLY A 166 24.20 15.49 4.82
CA GLY A 166 25.19 14.40 4.92
C GLY A 166 24.59 12.97 4.83
N ILE A 167 23.26 12.85 4.79
CA ILE A 167 22.51 11.58 4.76
C ILE A 167 22.24 11.16 3.32
N PRO A 168 22.49 9.87 2.93
CA PRO A 168 22.17 9.36 1.60
C PRO A 168 20.68 9.45 1.26
N LEU A 169 20.37 9.62 -0.04
CA LEU A 169 18.99 9.52 -0.52
C LEU A 169 18.51 8.06 -0.50
N LEU A 170 17.28 7.86 -0.05
CA LEU A 170 16.57 6.60 -0.21
C LEU A 170 15.93 6.58 -1.61
N VAL A 171 16.22 5.59 -2.43
CA VAL A 171 15.69 5.46 -3.80
C VAL A 171 14.64 4.36 -3.83
N ALA A 172 13.42 4.74 -4.20
CA ALA A 172 12.25 3.88 -4.26
C ALA A 172 11.77 3.67 -5.70
N VAL A 173 10.96 2.62 -5.90
CA VAL A 173 10.26 2.32 -7.15
C VAL A 173 8.98 1.52 -6.86
N ASP A 174 8.00 1.54 -7.77
CA ASP A 174 6.89 0.59 -7.81
C ASP A 174 7.27 -0.59 -8.70
N GLN A 175 7.55 -1.75 -8.12
CA GLN A 175 7.92 -2.97 -8.82
C GLN A 175 7.04 -4.15 -8.43
N GLU A 176 5.70 -3.94 -8.44
CA GLU A 176 4.69 -4.94 -8.06
C GLU A 176 4.65 -6.14 -9.01
N GLY A 177 4.98 -5.91 -10.27
CA GLY A 177 4.81 -6.82 -11.39
C GLY A 177 3.59 -6.51 -12.27
N GLY A 178 3.43 -7.25 -13.36
CA GLY A 178 2.35 -7.05 -14.31
C GLY A 178 2.30 -5.63 -14.88
N ARG A 179 1.18 -4.92 -14.64
CA ARG A 179 0.99 -3.54 -15.13
C ARG A 179 1.72 -2.49 -14.31
N VAL A 180 2.10 -2.81 -13.08
CA VAL A 180 2.85 -1.91 -12.19
C VAL A 180 4.24 -2.48 -11.96
N GLN A 181 4.97 -2.55 -13.04
CA GLN A 181 6.39 -2.87 -13.07
C GLN A 181 7.10 -1.77 -13.86
N ARG A 182 7.81 -0.87 -13.16
CA ARG A 182 8.43 0.31 -13.76
C ARG A 182 9.73 0.00 -14.49
N LEU A 183 10.51 -0.93 -13.94
CA LEU A 183 11.84 -1.28 -14.46
C LEU A 183 11.77 -2.62 -15.19
N LYS A 184 12.14 -2.60 -16.45
CA LYS A 184 12.09 -3.75 -17.37
C LYS A 184 13.35 -3.80 -18.24
N GLY A 185 13.47 -4.86 -19.04
CA GLY A 185 14.59 -5.06 -19.96
C GLY A 185 15.77 -5.77 -19.33
N PRO A 186 16.95 -5.80 -19.96
CA PRO A 186 18.09 -6.59 -19.51
C PRO A 186 18.49 -6.29 -18.06
N GLY A 187 18.55 -7.33 -17.22
CA GLY A 187 18.84 -7.24 -15.79
C GLY A 187 17.63 -7.10 -14.87
N PHE A 188 16.42 -7.07 -15.45
CA PHE A 188 15.15 -7.17 -14.71
C PHE A 188 14.31 -8.30 -15.26
N SER A 189 13.78 -9.15 -14.39
CA SER A 189 12.82 -10.19 -14.72
C SER A 189 11.46 -9.58 -15.12
N ASP A 190 10.74 -10.26 -16.02
CA ASP A 190 9.30 -9.99 -16.20
C ASP A 190 8.56 -10.58 -15.00
N ILE A 191 8.11 -9.70 -14.10
CA ILE A 191 7.39 -10.10 -12.90
C ILE A 191 5.91 -10.32 -13.26
N PRO A 192 5.33 -11.51 -12.98
CA PRO A 192 3.92 -11.77 -13.26
C PRO A 192 3.02 -10.83 -12.45
N ASN A 193 1.76 -10.64 -12.88
CA ASN A 193 0.81 -9.85 -12.12
C ASN A 193 0.49 -10.51 -10.74
N ALA A 194 -0.04 -9.72 -9.80
CA ALA A 194 -0.24 -10.20 -8.43
C ALA A 194 -1.21 -11.39 -8.31
N VAL A 195 -2.22 -11.51 -9.20
CA VAL A 195 -3.12 -12.69 -9.22
C VAL A 195 -2.34 -13.96 -9.54
N GLU A 196 -1.42 -13.91 -10.49
CA GLU A 196 -0.54 -15.04 -10.83
C GLU A 196 0.45 -15.32 -9.70
N GLN A 197 1.04 -14.28 -9.10
CA GLN A 197 1.92 -14.42 -7.94
C GLN A 197 1.20 -15.10 -6.76
N GLY A 198 -0.05 -14.68 -6.46
CA GLY A 198 -0.86 -15.25 -5.38
C GLY A 198 -1.29 -16.71 -5.60
N SER A 199 -1.17 -17.23 -6.84
CA SER A 199 -1.43 -18.62 -7.20
C SER A 199 -0.22 -19.55 -7.02
N LEU A 200 0.94 -19.01 -6.72
CA LEU A 200 2.16 -19.81 -6.49
C LEU A 200 2.02 -20.70 -5.26
N ALA A 201 2.72 -21.82 -5.26
CA ALA A 201 2.79 -22.68 -4.09
C ALA A 201 3.54 -22.01 -2.94
N ASP A 202 3.29 -22.45 -1.72
CA ASP A 202 3.88 -21.89 -0.50
C ASP A 202 5.41 -21.82 -0.58
N GLY A 203 5.97 -20.67 -0.19
CA GLY A 203 7.39 -20.35 -0.23
C GLY A 203 7.95 -20.00 -1.62
N GLN A 204 7.21 -20.26 -2.70
CA GLN A 204 7.69 -19.93 -4.05
C GLN A 204 7.69 -18.41 -4.30
N LEU A 205 6.71 -17.70 -3.79
CA LEU A 205 6.66 -16.24 -3.95
C LEU A 205 7.83 -15.59 -3.20
N ARG A 206 8.16 -16.05 -1.98
CA ARG A 206 9.32 -15.54 -1.23
C ARG A 206 10.62 -15.69 -2.01
N SER A 207 10.86 -16.90 -2.58
CA SER A 207 12.09 -17.14 -3.35
C SER A 207 12.17 -16.28 -4.61
N ARG A 208 11.04 -16.04 -5.29
CA ARG A 208 10.99 -15.16 -6.46
C ARG A 208 11.16 -13.70 -6.09
N ALA A 209 10.48 -13.24 -5.03
CA ALA A 209 10.62 -11.87 -4.52
C ALA A 209 12.07 -11.56 -4.10
N GLN A 210 12.76 -12.55 -3.48
CA GLN A 210 14.19 -12.42 -3.18
C GLN A 210 15.04 -12.22 -4.46
N ALA A 211 14.73 -12.95 -5.53
CA ALA A 211 15.45 -12.79 -6.80
C ALA A 211 15.18 -11.41 -7.41
N TRP A 212 13.91 -10.96 -7.45
CA TRP A 212 13.55 -9.64 -7.95
C TRP A 212 14.14 -8.50 -7.11
N GLY A 213 14.13 -8.67 -5.78
CA GLY A 213 14.80 -7.74 -4.86
C GLY A 213 16.28 -7.64 -5.11
N GLY A 214 16.96 -8.76 -5.42
CA GLY A 214 18.37 -8.78 -5.81
C GLY A 214 18.66 -7.99 -7.10
N GLU A 215 17.75 -8.04 -8.09
CA GLU A 215 17.83 -7.24 -9.32
C GLU A 215 17.70 -5.74 -9.00
N LEU A 216 16.77 -5.37 -8.12
CA LEU A 216 16.59 -3.99 -7.65
C LEU A 216 17.83 -3.49 -6.90
N ALA A 217 18.33 -4.25 -5.95
CA ALA A 217 19.55 -3.92 -5.19
C ALA A 217 20.76 -3.71 -6.11
N ALA A 218 20.95 -4.61 -7.10
CA ALA A 218 22.02 -4.50 -8.08
C ALA A 218 21.90 -3.23 -8.95
N ALA A 219 20.68 -2.72 -9.15
CA ALA A 219 20.43 -1.47 -9.86
C ALA A 219 20.49 -0.22 -8.95
N GLY A 220 20.81 -0.36 -7.65
CA GLY A 220 20.92 0.74 -6.70
C GLY A 220 19.58 1.25 -6.18
N ILE A 221 18.53 0.44 -6.23
CA ILE A 221 17.23 0.68 -5.59
C ILE A 221 17.30 0.14 -4.16
N HIS A 222 16.67 0.85 -3.23
CA HIS A 222 16.68 0.50 -1.81
C HIS A 222 15.30 0.11 -1.29
N TYR A 223 14.24 0.53 -1.98
CA TYR A 223 12.87 0.48 -1.49
C TYR A 223 11.89 0.12 -2.62
N ASP A 224 11.12 -0.94 -2.43
CA ASP A 224 9.98 -1.26 -3.29
C ASP A 224 8.69 -0.83 -2.62
N LEU A 225 7.93 0.04 -3.28
CA LEU A 225 6.60 0.47 -2.85
C LEU A 225 5.57 -0.65 -3.12
N ALA A 226 5.84 -1.84 -2.62
CA ALA A 226 5.07 -3.07 -2.69
C ALA A 226 5.30 -3.87 -1.39
N PRO A 227 4.44 -4.85 -1.05
CA PRO A 227 3.35 -5.44 -1.83
C PRO A 227 1.99 -4.75 -1.65
N VAL A 228 1.07 -5.02 -2.59
CA VAL A 228 -0.34 -4.63 -2.48
C VAL A 228 -1.06 -5.59 -1.52
N ALA A 229 -1.51 -5.06 -0.38
CA ALA A 229 -2.21 -5.79 0.67
C ALA A 229 -3.75 -5.70 0.55
N ASP A 230 -4.25 -5.03 -0.50
CA ASP A 230 -5.67 -4.83 -0.73
C ASP A 230 -6.39 -6.13 -1.05
N VAL A 231 -7.51 -6.41 -0.37
CA VAL A 231 -8.40 -7.54 -0.65
C VAL A 231 -9.53 -7.08 -1.54
N VAL A 232 -9.53 -7.49 -2.80
CA VAL A 232 -10.62 -7.17 -3.75
C VAL A 232 -11.63 -8.32 -3.76
N PRO A 233 -12.89 -8.13 -3.34
CA PRO A 233 -13.90 -9.17 -3.43
C PRO A 233 -14.11 -9.63 -4.87
N ARG A 234 -14.35 -10.93 -5.09
CA ARG A 234 -14.48 -11.52 -6.43
C ARG A 234 -15.52 -10.81 -7.30
N ASN A 235 -16.64 -10.40 -6.72
CA ASN A 235 -17.72 -9.67 -7.42
C ASN A 235 -17.36 -8.22 -7.75
N LYS A 236 -16.29 -7.66 -7.16
CA LYS A 236 -15.78 -6.31 -7.44
C LYS A 236 -14.54 -6.30 -8.35
N GLN A 237 -13.94 -7.46 -8.68
CA GLN A 237 -12.71 -7.55 -9.47
C GLN A 237 -12.76 -6.70 -10.75
N SER A 238 -13.86 -6.75 -11.51
CA SER A 238 -14.01 -6.04 -12.77
C SER A 238 -14.45 -4.58 -12.64
N SER A 239 -14.92 -4.16 -11.47
CA SER A 239 -15.36 -2.77 -11.19
C SER A 239 -14.36 -1.97 -10.37
N ASN A 240 -13.49 -2.63 -9.62
CA ASN A 240 -12.46 -1.98 -8.82
C ASN A 240 -11.34 -1.47 -9.75
N ALA A 241 -11.34 -0.17 -10.01
CA ALA A 241 -10.44 0.43 -10.99
C ALA A 241 -8.95 0.44 -10.57
N PRO A 242 -8.59 0.75 -9.30
CA PRO A 242 -7.19 0.91 -8.94
C PRO A 242 -6.44 -0.43 -8.81
N ILE A 243 -7.11 -1.50 -8.40
CA ILE A 243 -6.47 -2.76 -8.04
C ILE A 243 -6.98 -3.92 -8.89
N GLY A 244 -8.28 -4.23 -8.81
CA GLY A 244 -8.87 -5.43 -9.42
C GLY A 244 -8.75 -5.48 -10.94
N LYS A 245 -9.12 -4.42 -11.66
CA LYS A 245 -8.99 -4.32 -13.13
C LYS A 245 -7.56 -4.48 -13.62
N LEU A 246 -6.59 -4.16 -12.79
CA LEU A 246 -5.17 -4.20 -13.10
C LEU A 246 -4.49 -5.49 -12.64
N ASN A 247 -5.23 -6.41 -12.00
CA ASN A 247 -4.71 -7.64 -11.40
C ASN A 247 -3.58 -7.38 -10.40
N ARG A 248 -3.70 -6.32 -9.58
CA ARG A 248 -2.73 -5.94 -8.56
C ARG A 248 -2.97 -6.63 -7.22
N ASN A 249 -4.09 -7.32 -7.02
CA ASN A 249 -4.42 -8.09 -5.81
C ASN A 249 -3.91 -9.52 -5.90
N PHE A 250 -3.31 -10.05 -4.83
CA PHE A 250 -2.83 -11.44 -4.76
C PHE A 250 -3.96 -12.49 -4.74
N GLY A 251 -5.20 -12.08 -4.62
CA GLY A 251 -6.37 -12.94 -4.59
C GLY A 251 -7.62 -12.20 -4.14
N ASN A 252 -8.71 -12.96 -4.01
CA ASN A 252 -10.02 -12.40 -3.66
C ASN A 252 -10.48 -12.80 -2.23
N ASN A 253 -9.57 -13.24 -1.39
CA ASN A 253 -9.84 -13.56 0.00
C ASN A 253 -8.64 -13.23 0.89
N VAL A 254 -8.94 -12.97 2.14
CA VAL A 254 -8.00 -12.51 3.16
C VAL A 254 -6.81 -13.46 3.33
N THR A 255 -7.06 -14.78 3.37
CA THR A 255 -6.02 -15.78 3.62
C THR A 255 -4.96 -15.81 2.50
N ALA A 256 -5.40 -15.80 1.23
CA ALA A 256 -4.48 -15.81 0.09
C ALA A 256 -3.66 -14.52 0.03
N VAL A 257 -4.30 -13.36 0.23
CA VAL A 257 -3.61 -12.07 0.23
C VAL A 257 -2.61 -11.99 1.39
N SER A 258 -3.01 -12.37 2.61
CA SER A 258 -2.12 -12.35 3.79
C SER A 258 -0.87 -13.21 3.60
N ARG A 259 -1.02 -14.44 3.11
CA ARG A 259 0.11 -15.32 2.81
C ARG A 259 1.07 -14.66 1.82
N SER A 260 0.53 -14.17 0.70
CA SER A 260 1.35 -13.59 -0.37
C SER A 260 2.05 -12.31 0.06
N VAL A 261 1.38 -11.47 0.85
CA VAL A 261 1.97 -10.26 1.45
C VAL A 261 3.18 -10.64 2.32
N VAL A 262 3.04 -11.65 3.20
CA VAL A 262 4.15 -12.12 4.05
C VAL A 262 5.32 -12.64 3.20
N GLU A 263 5.03 -13.52 2.23
CA GLU A 263 6.08 -14.11 1.37
C GLU A 263 6.80 -13.05 0.53
N PHE A 264 6.07 -12.09 -0.07
CA PHE A 264 6.66 -11.02 -0.85
C PHE A 264 7.54 -10.11 0.02
N THR A 265 7.01 -9.65 1.16
CA THR A 265 7.74 -8.80 2.11
C THR A 265 9.05 -9.46 2.55
N GLN A 266 8.98 -10.71 3.03
CA GLN A 266 10.17 -11.42 3.49
C GLN A 266 11.17 -11.68 2.36
N GLY A 267 10.70 -11.99 1.14
CA GLY A 267 11.58 -12.20 -0.01
C GLY A 267 12.35 -10.95 -0.40
N MET A 268 11.70 -9.79 -0.44
CA MET A 268 12.36 -8.50 -0.70
C MET A 268 13.37 -8.16 0.40
N GLN A 269 13.00 -8.36 1.68
CA GLN A 269 13.90 -8.12 2.82
C GLN A 269 15.10 -9.06 2.81
N ASP A 270 14.95 -10.34 2.40
CA ASP A 270 16.05 -11.29 2.22
C ASP A 270 17.08 -10.80 1.17
N ALA A 271 16.69 -9.89 0.29
CA ALA A 271 17.55 -9.22 -0.70
C ALA A 271 18.05 -7.83 -0.26
N GLY A 272 17.69 -7.37 0.95
CA GLY A 272 18.06 -6.05 1.47
C GLY A 272 17.22 -4.89 0.95
N ILE A 273 16.02 -5.17 0.37
CA ILE A 273 15.06 -4.17 -0.10
C ILE A 273 14.00 -3.94 0.97
N VAL A 274 13.82 -2.71 1.42
CA VAL A 274 12.72 -2.34 2.31
C VAL A 274 11.40 -2.25 1.55
N THR A 275 10.26 -2.49 2.22
CA THR A 275 8.95 -2.69 1.59
C THR A 275 7.87 -1.77 2.14
N SER A 276 6.77 -1.62 1.38
CA SER A 276 5.57 -0.88 1.80
C SER A 276 4.30 -1.67 1.55
N LEU A 277 3.57 -2.00 2.61
CA LEU A 277 2.21 -2.54 2.48
C LEU A 277 1.26 -1.44 2.00
N LYS A 278 0.45 -1.70 0.96
CA LYS A 278 -0.44 -0.68 0.40
C LYS A 278 -1.79 -1.25 -0.04
N HIS A 279 -2.85 -0.46 0.04
CA HIS A 279 -2.98 0.95 0.44
C HIS A 279 -3.88 1.03 1.69
N PHE A 280 -3.31 1.16 2.86
CA PHE A 280 -4.05 1.10 4.14
C PHE A 280 -5.16 2.16 4.25
N PRO A 281 -6.35 1.82 4.75
CA PRO A 281 -6.81 0.54 5.29
C PRO A 281 -7.36 -0.45 4.24
N GLY A 282 -7.23 -0.17 2.94
CA GLY A 282 -7.57 -1.04 1.83
C GLY A 282 -8.31 -0.34 0.69
N LEU A 283 -7.93 -0.60 -0.58
CA LEU A 283 -8.61 -0.10 -1.78
C LEU A 283 -9.46 -1.18 -2.48
N GLY A 284 -9.72 -2.30 -1.80
CA GLY A 284 -10.43 -3.43 -2.41
C GLY A 284 -11.89 -3.15 -2.77
N GLU A 285 -12.53 -2.21 -2.09
CA GLU A 285 -13.96 -1.94 -2.21
C GLU A 285 -14.30 -0.74 -3.12
N VAL A 286 -13.32 0.11 -3.47
CA VAL A 286 -13.55 1.30 -4.27
C VAL A 286 -13.75 1.01 -5.75
N THR A 287 -14.42 1.91 -6.48
CA THR A 287 -14.61 1.81 -7.93
C THR A 287 -13.83 2.88 -8.71
N VAL A 288 -13.37 3.92 -8.03
CA VAL A 288 -12.61 5.03 -8.61
C VAL A 288 -11.14 4.89 -8.22
N ASN A 289 -10.22 5.12 -9.16
CA ASN A 289 -8.80 5.23 -8.87
C ASN A 289 -8.50 6.63 -8.30
N THR A 290 -7.80 6.69 -7.17
CA THR A 290 -7.41 7.91 -6.45
C THR A 290 -6.54 8.83 -7.29
N ASP A 291 -5.76 8.31 -8.24
CA ASP A 291 -4.97 9.10 -9.19
C ASP A 291 -5.86 9.95 -10.11
N HIS A 292 -7.10 9.51 -10.35
CA HIS A 292 -7.99 10.13 -11.33
C HIS A 292 -9.21 10.82 -10.72
N GLY A 293 -9.49 10.60 -9.44
CA GLY A 293 -10.64 11.21 -8.77
C GLY A 293 -10.79 10.83 -7.32
N VAL A 294 -11.79 11.41 -6.67
CA VAL A 294 -12.12 11.11 -5.27
C VAL A 294 -12.76 9.73 -5.19
N ALA A 295 -12.06 8.78 -4.58
CA ALA A 295 -12.58 7.45 -4.28
C ALA A 295 -13.30 7.45 -2.92
N ARG A 296 -14.44 6.75 -2.83
CA ARG A 296 -15.17 6.56 -1.58
C ARG A 296 -15.38 5.08 -1.33
N ASP A 297 -15.06 4.66 -0.12
CA ASP A 297 -15.28 3.31 0.39
C ASP A 297 -16.40 3.36 1.43
N GLY A 298 -17.47 2.59 1.18
CA GLY A 298 -18.63 2.47 2.08
C GLY A 298 -18.67 1.16 2.85
N ASP A 299 -17.70 0.28 2.63
CA ASP A 299 -17.72 -1.11 3.14
C ASP A 299 -16.63 -1.38 4.19
N THR A 300 -15.43 -0.84 4.03
CA THR A 300 -14.30 -1.04 4.96
C THR A 300 -14.58 -0.44 6.34
N THR A 301 -14.35 -1.23 7.39
CA THR A 301 -14.49 -0.83 8.81
C THR A 301 -13.17 -0.95 9.57
N ALA A 302 -13.08 -0.30 10.71
CA ALA A 302 -11.87 -0.29 11.54
C ALA A 302 -11.53 -1.67 12.15
N ASP A 303 -12.49 -2.58 12.24
CA ASP A 303 -12.38 -3.96 12.73
C ASP A 303 -12.54 -5.03 11.63
N GLY A 304 -12.54 -4.61 10.35
CA GLY A 304 -12.81 -5.47 9.22
C GLY A 304 -11.71 -6.50 8.94
N GLU A 305 -12.10 -7.67 8.43
CA GLU A 305 -11.16 -8.74 8.04
C GLU A 305 -10.18 -8.30 6.94
N SER A 306 -10.53 -7.28 6.14
CA SER A 306 -9.66 -6.71 5.10
C SER A 306 -8.36 -6.10 5.64
N LEU A 307 -8.28 -5.85 6.95
CA LEU A 307 -7.07 -5.37 7.64
C LEU A 307 -6.07 -6.50 7.96
N GLU A 308 -6.48 -7.76 7.89
CA GLU A 308 -5.61 -8.89 8.26
C GLU A 308 -4.34 -9.00 7.40
N PRO A 309 -4.34 -8.76 6.06
CA PRO A 309 -3.11 -8.74 5.29
C PRO A 309 -2.11 -7.68 5.78
N PHE A 310 -2.59 -6.50 6.20
CA PHE A 310 -1.73 -5.47 6.80
C PHE A 310 -1.17 -5.94 8.13
N ARG A 311 -2.01 -6.52 9.00
CA ARG A 311 -1.55 -7.09 10.29
C ARG A 311 -0.47 -8.15 10.08
N LYS A 312 -0.69 -9.10 9.16
CA LYS A 312 0.28 -10.16 8.84
C LYS A 312 1.57 -9.62 8.22
N GLY A 313 1.49 -8.61 7.37
CA GLY A 313 2.66 -7.94 6.82
C GLY A 313 3.46 -7.19 7.89
N ILE A 314 2.80 -6.52 8.83
CA ILE A 314 3.44 -5.87 10.00
C ILE A 314 4.11 -6.91 10.89
N GLU A 315 3.44 -8.02 11.21
CA GLU A 315 4.01 -9.15 11.97
C GLU A 315 5.21 -9.78 11.26
N ALA A 316 5.23 -9.77 9.92
CA ALA A 316 6.35 -10.24 9.10
C ALA A 316 7.51 -9.24 9.01
N GLY A 317 7.37 -8.06 9.63
CA GLY A 317 8.42 -7.04 9.70
C GLY A 317 8.42 -6.02 8.57
N ALA A 318 7.25 -5.74 7.95
CA ALA A 318 7.15 -4.70 6.92
C ALA A 318 7.69 -3.36 7.45
N ASP A 319 8.51 -2.69 6.65
CA ASP A 319 9.24 -1.48 7.04
C ASP A 319 8.35 -0.24 7.01
N SER A 320 7.36 -0.24 6.12
CA SER A 320 6.43 0.87 5.96
C SER A 320 5.03 0.42 5.58
N VAL A 321 4.06 1.31 5.80
CA VAL A 321 2.65 1.16 5.39
C VAL A 321 2.23 2.42 4.65
N MET A 322 1.76 2.27 3.41
CA MET A 322 1.25 3.37 2.59
C MET A 322 -0.22 3.61 2.87
N ILE A 323 -0.53 4.87 3.18
CA ILE A 323 -1.89 5.32 3.53
C ILE A 323 -2.63 5.75 2.27
N SER A 324 -3.82 5.23 2.08
CA SER A 324 -4.68 5.54 0.94
C SER A 324 -5.26 6.95 0.98
N SER A 325 -5.39 7.58 -0.20
CA SER A 325 -6.08 8.85 -0.40
C SER A 325 -7.60 8.69 -0.61
N ALA A 326 -8.19 7.51 -0.44
CA ALA A 326 -9.65 7.32 -0.49
C ALA A 326 -10.33 7.80 0.79
N ILE A 327 -11.63 8.11 0.71
CA ILE A 327 -12.48 8.47 1.85
C ILE A 327 -13.20 7.21 2.34
N PHE A 328 -12.95 6.81 3.58
CA PHE A 328 -13.54 5.61 4.22
C PHE A 328 -14.74 6.02 5.07
N THR A 329 -15.95 5.98 4.48
CA THR A 329 -17.14 6.60 5.07
C THR A 329 -17.63 5.95 6.37
N ARG A 330 -17.23 4.71 6.64
CA ARG A 330 -17.56 4.01 7.89
C ARG A 330 -16.48 4.20 8.98
N ILE A 331 -15.34 4.82 8.62
CA ILE A 331 -14.25 5.10 9.56
C ILE A 331 -14.16 6.61 9.81
N ASP A 332 -13.90 7.39 8.77
CA ASP A 332 -13.81 8.85 8.81
C ASP A 332 -14.42 9.42 7.52
N PRO A 333 -15.72 9.81 7.54
CA PRO A 333 -16.45 10.18 6.34
C PRO A 333 -16.07 11.56 5.76
N ASP A 334 -15.39 12.39 6.54
CA ASP A 334 -15.25 13.83 6.28
C ASP A 334 -13.93 14.17 5.58
N GLN A 335 -13.01 13.21 5.46
CA GLN A 335 -11.69 13.45 4.86
C GLN A 335 -11.07 12.19 4.27
N GLU A 336 -10.04 12.39 3.44
CA GLU A 336 -9.21 11.35 2.87
C GLU A 336 -8.41 10.61 3.96
N GLY A 337 -8.18 9.31 3.76
CA GLY A 337 -7.46 8.46 4.72
C GLY A 337 -6.08 9.01 5.11
N VAL A 338 -5.34 9.56 4.15
CA VAL A 338 -4.02 10.19 4.38
C VAL A 338 -4.07 11.38 5.36
N PHE A 339 -5.23 12.01 5.54
CA PHE A 339 -5.41 13.14 6.46
C PHE A 339 -6.14 12.76 7.74
N SER A 340 -6.57 11.50 7.85
CA SER A 340 -7.34 11.01 8.99
C SER A 340 -6.45 10.55 10.14
N ARG A 341 -6.44 11.29 11.24
CA ARG A 341 -5.78 10.86 12.48
C ARG A 341 -6.32 9.50 12.95
N LYS A 342 -7.62 9.27 12.78
CA LYS A 342 -8.26 8.00 13.13
C LYS A 342 -7.66 6.82 12.39
N ILE A 343 -7.36 6.99 11.09
CA ILE A 343 -6.76 5.94 10.27
C ILE A 343 -5.25 5.82 10.56
N VAL A 344 -4.52 6.94 10.50
CA VAL A 344 -3.04 6.91 10.58
C VAL A 344 -2.55 6.68 12.01
N THR A 345 -3.17 7.34 12.99
CA THR A 345 -2.71 7.23 14.38
C THR A 345 -3.47 6.16 15.14
N ASP A 346 -4.82 6.25 15.19
CA ASP A 346 -5.56 5.40 16.12
C ASP A 346 -5.57 3.94 15.63
N MET A 347 -5.89 3.69 14.36
CA MET A 347 -5.91 2.33 13.80
C MET A 347 -4.51 1.79 13.54
N LEU A 348 -3.68 2.47 12.72
CA LEU A 348 -2.38 1.91 12.30
C LEU A 348 -1.39 1.85 13.47
N ARG A 349 -1.23 2.94 14.23
CA ARG A 349 -0.30 2.98 15.37
C ARG A 349 -0.88 2.32 16.61
N GLY A 350 -2.16 2.62 16.94
CA GLY A 350 -2.84 2.11 18.13
C GLY A 350 -3.26 0.64 17.98
N ASP A 351 -4.20 0.35 17.07
CA ASP A 351 -4.82 -0.98 17.01
C ASP A 351 -3.92 -2.04 16.38
N LEU A 352 -3.14 -1.68 15.34
CA LEU A 352 -2.20 -2.61 14.69
C LEU A 352 -0.79 -2.57 15.30
N GLY A 353 -0.49 -1.61 16.18
CA GLY A 353 0.80 -1.49 16.87
C GLY A 353 2.00 -1.18 15.95
N PHE A 354 1.76 -0.64 14.75
CA PHE A 354 2.81 -0.40 13.76
C PHE A 354 3.78 0.70 14.18
N GLN A 355 5.08 0.42 14.17
CA GLN A 355 6.15 1.33 14.60
C GLN A 355 7.02 1.86 13.46
N GLY A 356 6.91 1.28 12.26
CA GLY A 356 7.66 1.69 11.07
C GLY A 356 7.14 3.00 10.44
N VAL A 357 7.51 3.25 9.20
CA VAL A 357 7.15 4.48 8.49
C VAL A 357 5.72 4.43 7.95
N ALA A 358 4.86 5.37 8.35
CA ALA A 358 3.61 5.66 7.64
C ALA A 358 3.92 6.59 6.47
N ILE A 359 3.87 6.04 5.25
CA ILE A 359 4.10 6.80 4.01
C ILE A 359 2.77 7.18 3.37
N SER A 360 2.67 8.34 2.75
CA SER A 360 1.47 8.71 1.99
C SER A 360 1.42 8.00 0.64
N ASP A 361 0.22 7.84 0.07
CA ASP A 361 0.06 7.79 -1.38
C ASP A 361 0.49 9.15 -1.99
N ASP A 362 0.54 9.30 -3.32
CA ASP A 362 0.99 10.56 -3.91
C ASP A 362 0.13 11.75 -3.49
N LEU A 363 0.74 12.76 -2.89
CA LEU A 363 0.10 14.02 -2.52
C LEU A 363 0.48 15.18 -3.46
N GLY A 364 1.29 14.92 -4.49
CA GLY A 364 1.66 15.90 -5.50
C GLY A 364 0.60 16.00 -6.60
N GLU A 365 0.39 14.95 -7.36
CA GLU A 365 -0.43 14.93 -8.58
C GLU A 365 -1.79 14.22 -8.44
N ALA A 366 -2.02 13.41 -7.39
CA ALA A 366 -3.24 12.62 -7.25
C ALA A 366 -4.49 13.52 -7.21
N ALA A 367 -5.47 13.20 -8.08
CA ALA A 367 -6.71 13.98 -8.20
C ALA A 367 -7.58 13.89 -6.92
N ALA A 368 -7.44 12.83 -6.14
CA ALA A 368 -8.18 12.65 -4.88
C ALA A 368 -7.94 13.80 -3.89
N VAL A 369 -6.72 14.35 -3.85
CA VAL A 369 -6.33 15.45 -2.95
C VAL A 369 -6.21 16.80 -3.65
N GLY A 370 -6.59 16.89 -4.94
CA GLY A 370 -6.41 18.08 -5.78
C GLY A 370 -7.11 19.33 -5.25
N ASN A 371 -8.15 19.20 -4.44
CA ASN A 371 -8.87 20.31 -3.82
C ASN A 371 -8.18 20.91 -2.59
N VAL A 372 -7.13 20.26 -2.07
CA VAL A 372 -6.34 20.73 -0.91
C VAL A 372 -5.09 21.44 -1.44
N LYS A 373 -4.73 22.59 -0.89
CA LYS A 373 -3.50 23.29 -1.28
C LYS A 373 -2.27 22.46 -0.94
N PRO A 374 -1.19 22.51 -1.73
CA PRO A 374 0.00 21.68 -1.50
C PRO A 374 0.58 21.77 -0.08
N GLY A 375 0.75 22.98 0.45
CA GLY A 375 1.22 23.16 1.83
C GLY A 375 0.29 22.54 2.87
N ASP A 376 -1.02 22.67 2.68
CA ASP A 376 -2.02 22.08 3.60
C ASP A 376 -2.04 20.54 3.51
N ARG A 377 -1.75 19.96 2.33
CA ARG A 377 -1.61 18.49 2.19
C ARG A 377 -0.51 17.95 3.09
N ALA A 378 0.66 18.61 3.06
CA ALA A 378 1.80 18.20 3.87
C ALA A 378 1.51 18.34 5.37
N VAL A 379 1.01 19.49 5.79
CA VAL A 379 0.69 19.75 7.22
C VAL A 379 -0.37 18.78 7.73
N ARG A 380 -1.47 18.57 6.99
CA ARG A 380 -2.54 17.66 7.40
C ARG A 380 -2.04 16.21 7.50
N PHE A 381 -1.20 15.74 6.57
CA PHE A 381 -0.63 14.41 6.61
C PHE A 381 0.26 14.18 7.84
N PHE A 382 1.19 15.10 8.13
CA PHE A 382 2.06 14.98 9.30
C PHE A 382 1.29 15.14 10.61
N ALA A 383 0.31 16.02 10.67
CA ALA A 383 -0.57 16.19 11.83
C ALA A 383 -1.45 14.95 12.09
N ALA A 384 -1.83 14.20 11.04
CA ALA A 384 -2.55 12.93 11.17
C ALA A 384 -1.68 11.79 11.70
N GLY A 385 -0.35 11.92 11.71
CA GLY A 385 0.58 10.89 12.19
C GLY A 385 1.45 10.26 11.09
N GLY A 386 1.45 10.82 9.87
CA GLY A 386 2.30 10.40 8.76
C GLY A 386 3.77 10.75 8.95
N ASP A 387 4.68 10.02 8.30
CA ASP A 387 6.13 10.18 8.45
C ASP A 387 6.85 10.53 7.15
N LEU A 388 6.45 9.97 6.01
CA LEU A 388 7.11 10.16 4.72
C LEU A 388 6.08 10.50 3.65
N LEU A 389 6.18 11.68 3.05
CA LEU A 389 5.23 12.18 2.06
C LEU A 389 5.78 11.97 0.64
N ILE A 390 5.01 11.28 -0.22
CA ILE A 390 5.30 11.19 -1.65
C ILE A 390 4.75 12.44 -2.35
N ASN A 391 5.61 13.12 -3.10
CA ASN A 391 5.28 14.24 -3.96
C ASN A 391 5.79 13.97 -5.38
N ALA A 392 4.90 13.51 -6.27
CA ALA A 392 5.24 13.21 -7.66
C ALA A 392 5.51 14.46 -8.52
N ASP A 393 5.10 15.66 -8.06
CA ASP A 393 5.38 16.94 -8.71
C ASP A 393 6.46 17.74 -7.94
N PRO A 394 7.74 17.64 -8.32
CA PRO A 394 8.81 18.37 -7.63
C PRO A 394 8.62 19.89 -7.57
N SER A 395 7.77 20.47 -8.43
CA SER A 395 7.49 21.91 -8.43
C SER A 395 6.73 22.39 -7.19
N LEU A 396 6.03 21.47 -6.48
CA LEU A 396 5.29 21.76 -5.26
C LEU A 396 6.15 21.69 -3.99
N MET A 397 7.40 21.23 -4.12
CA MET A 397 8.27 20.94 -2.97
C MET A 397 8.49 22.14 -2.06
N ASP A 398 8.78 23.30 -2.65
CA ASP A 398 9.06 24.54 -1.89
C ASP A 398 7.87 24.97 -1.02
N GLU A 399 6.64 24.87 -1.54
CA GLU A 399 5.42 25.21 -0.80
C GLU A 399 5.17 24.23 0.34
N MET A 400 5.25 22.92 0.06
CA MET A 400 5.05 21.86 1.04
C MET A 400 6.09 21.92 2.17
N LEU A 401 7.37 22.10 1.83
CA LEU A 401 8.46 22.19 2.81
C LEU A 401 8.31 23.41 3.73
N LYS A 402 8.04 24.58 3.16
CA LYS A 402 7.83 25.82 3.94
C LYS A 402 6.65 25.70 4.89
N ALA A 403 5.54 25.13 4.43
CA ALA A 403 4.37 24.90 5.28
C ALA A 403 4.68 23.93 6.42
N THR A 404 5.43 22.85 6.17
CA THR A 404 5.84 21.88 7.19
C THR A 404 6.76 22.50 8.24
N ILE A 405 7.74 23.32 7.83
CA ILE A 405 8.63 24.02 8.75
C ILE A 405 7.84 25.04 9.60
N ALA A 406 6.92 25.79 8.99
CA ALA A 406 6.08 26.74 9.70
C ALA A 406 5.19 26.01 10.73
N TRP A 407 4.56 24.91 10.36
CA TRP A 407 3.77 24.06 11.25
C TRP A 407 4.59 23.52 12.44
N ALA A 408 5.82 23.08 12.20
CA ALA A 408 6.70 22.62 13.28
C ALA A 408 7.05 23.74 14.27
N ALA A 409 7.16 24.98 13.78
CA ALA A 409 7.46 26.15 14.62
C ALA A 409 6.27 26.67 15.46
N GLU A 410 5.04 26.22 15.19
CA GLU A 410 3.85 26.72 15.91
C GLU A 410 3.85 26.34 17.39
N ASN A 411 4.32 25.15 17.74
CA ASN A 411 4.38 24.67 19.11
C ASN A 411 5.36 23.50 19.28
N PRO A 412 5.83 23.23 20.51
CA PRO A 412 6.77 22.14 20.79
C PRO A 412 6.25 20.74 20.40
N GLY A 413 4.94 20.48 20.45
CA GLY A 413 4.37 19.19 20.08
C GLY A 413 4.51 18.91 18.58
N ASN A 414 4.35 19.91 17.72
CA ASN A 414 4.56 19.79 16.28
C ASN A 414 6.05 19.58 15.97
N ALA A 415 6.96 20.29 16.66
CA ALA A 415 8.40 20.10 16.49
C ALA A 415 8.84 18.69 16.92
N ASP A 416 8.30 18.18 18.03
CA ASP A 416 8.56 16.82 18.51
C ASP A 416 8.04 15.77 17.55
N ARG A 417 6.84 15.97 16.99
CA ARG A 417 6.26 15.09 15.97
C ARG A 417 7.10 15.05 14.68
N LEU A 418 7.61 16.21 14.25
CA LEU A 418 8.51 16.29 13.11
C LEU A 418 9.78 15.47 13.33
N ALA A 419 10.44 15.65 14.48
CA ALA A 419 11.65 14.95 14.83
C ALA A 419 11.42 13.44 15.02
N GLU A 420 10.25 13.04 15.54
CA GLU A 420 9.84 11.64 15.62
C GLU A 420 9.68 11.00 14.23
N SER A 421 9.04 11.67 13.29
CA SER A 421 8.94 11.24 11.90
C SER A 421 10.31 11.12 11.24
N ALA A 422 11.19 12.11 11.44
CA ALA A 422 12.54 12.06 10.92
C ALA A 422 13.31 10.85 11.47
N GLY A 423 13.17 10.55 12.77
CA GLY A 423 13.75 9.35 13.40
C GLY A 423 13.28 8.06 12.74
N ARG A 424 11.99 7.92 12.43
CA ARG A 424 11.45 6.74 11.72
C ARG A 424 11.97 6.63 10.29
N VAL A 425 12.06 7.75 9.56
CA VAL A 425 12.62 7.75 8.20
C VAL A 425 14.10 7.40 8.22
N LEU A 426 14.87 7.88 9.20
CA LEU A 426 16.27 7.48 9.36
C LEU A 426 16.39 5.99 9.71
N ALA A 427 15.51 5.44 10.55
CA ALA A 427 15.47 4.00 10.83
C ALA A 427 15.16 3.18 9.57
N LEU A 428 14.24 3.63 8.71
CA LEU A 428 13.99 3.01 7.40
C LEU A 428 15.24 3.00 6.53
N LYS A 429 16.02 4.09 6.53
CA LYS A 429 17.29 4.18 5.81
C LYS A 429 18.36 3.27 6.43
N GLU A 430 18.37 3.09 7.75
CA GLU A 430 19.23 2.12 8.43
C GLU A 430 18.89 0.69 8.00
N SER A 431 17.58 0.34 7.96
CA SER A 431 17.12 -0.97 7.44
C SER A 431 17.52 -1.20 5.98
N ALA A 432 17.55 -0.14 5.18
CA ALA A 432 18.01 -0.16 3.78
C ALA A 432 19.55 -0.15 3.64
N GLY A 433 20.31 -0.22 4.72
CA GLY A 433 21.78 -0.24 4.70
C GLY A 433 22.45 1.08 4.30
N LEU A 434 21.73 2.20 4.32
CA LEU A 434 22.22 3.50 3.85
C LEU A 434 22.99 4.29 4.91
N LEU A 435 22.75 4.01 6.18
CA LEU A 435 23.42 4.67 7.32
C LEU A 435 23.38 3.78 8.56
N THR A 436 24.10 4.20 9.60
CA THR A 436 23.91 3.71 10.97
C THR A 436 23.49 4.87 11.88
N CYS A 437 22.66 4.58 12.87
CA CYS A 437 22.14 5.55 13.82
C CYS A 437 22.91 5.54 15.16
N ASP A 438 24.19 5.20 15.12
CA ASP A 438 25.10 5.15 16.28
C ASP A 438 25.42 6.55 16.79
#